data_610cb24a70e93ba4c9e6cb38cb3cb9b2
#
_entry.id   610cb24a70e93ba4c9e6cb38cb3cb9b2
#
_cell.length_a   1.000
_cell.length_b   1.000
_cell.length_c   1.000
_cell.angle_alpha   90.00
_cell.angle_beta   90.00
_cell.angle_gamma   90.00
#
_symmetry.space_group_name_H-M   'P 1'
#
loop_
_entity.id
_entity.type
_entity.pdbx_description
1 polymer ?
#
loop_
_entity_poly.entity_id
_entity_poly.type
_entity_poly.pdbx_seq_one_letter_code
_entity_poly.pdbx_strand_id
1 'polypeptide(L)'
;MIDKSPVLLTTERLHLMLLPPDAAERVLAYHVANKDHLGPVSPARPATFFSPAYWRTRLAQDREDFRYDVSLRVFLLPKGQPLALAPIIGNATLAHIRRGPLQAADLGYGLDHRHEGKGLMTEALRAFCDFAFSAMGLHRLQANHLPENLRSAAVLRRLGFIPEGYARDFLLINGKWRDHVLNSLVAPAEPGLRGGP
;
A
#
# COMPACT_ATOMS: atom_id res chain seq x y z
N MET A 1 10.70 -19.49 -4.17
CA MET A 1 9.27 -19.74 -3.90
C MET A 1 8.90 -18.84 -2.72
N ILE A 2 8.06 -17.80 -2.94
CA ILE A 2 7.64 -16.90 -1.84
C ILE A 2 6.72 -17.70 -0.94
N ASP A 3 6.98 -17.71 0.37
CA ASP A 3 6.13 -18.36 1.37
C ASP A 3 4.70 -17.79 1.28
N LYS A 4 3.71 -18.68 1.11
CA LYS A 4 2.30 -18.33 0.98
C LYS A 4 1.58 -18.22 2.32
N SER A 5 2.33 -18.02 3.41
CA SER A 5 1.75 -17.73 4.72
C SER A 5 0.84 -16.50 4.64
N PRO A 6 -0.31 -16.46 5.35
CA PRO A 6 -1.13 -15.27 5.42
C PRO A 6 -0.39 -14.06 6.03
N VAL A 7 0.59 -14.29 6.90
CA VAL A 7 1.52 -13.26 7.40
C VAL A 7 2.68 -13.15 6.43
N LEU A 8 2.71 -12.08 5.66
CA LEU A 8 3.77 -11.83 4.70
C LEU A 8 5.01 -11.24 5.38
N LEU A 9 4.81 -10.26 6.27
CA LEU A 9 5.87 -9.54 6.97
C LEU A 9 5.52 -9.31 8.44
N THR A 10 6.54 -9.29 9.28
CA THR A 10 6.43 -8.94 10.68
C THR A 10 7.44 -7.83 11.00
N THR A 11 6.97 -6.73 11.58
CA THR A 11 7.80 -5.63 12.08
C THR A 11 7.86 -5.65 13.62
N GLU A 12 8.39 -4.61 14.24
CA GLU A 12 8.38 -4.48 15.69
C GLU A 12 6.97 -4.53 16.28
N ARG A 13 6.03 -3.75 15.70
CA ARG A 13 4.68 -3.53 16.24
C ARG A 13 3.55 -4.11 15.39
N LEU A 14 3.83 -4.56 14.16
CA LEU A 14 2.80 -4.92 13.18
C LEU A 14 3.04 -6.29 12.54
N HIS A 15 1.93 -6.90 12.09
CA HIS A 15 1.92 -7.90 11.05
C HIS A 15 1.32 -7.29 9.77
N LEU A 16 1.97 -7.53 8.64
CA LEU A 16 1.46 -7.20 7.31
C LEU A 16 0.96 -8.50 6.67
N MET A 17 -0.33 -8.56 6.38
CA MET A 17 -0.99 -9.81 5.98
C MET A 17 -1.70 -9.68 4.65
N LEU A 18 -1.57 -10.72 3.83
CA LEU A 18 -2.45 -10.99 2.69
C LEU A 18 -3.67 -11.75 3.21
N LEU A 19 -4.77 -11.04 3.47
CA LEU A 19 -5.92 -11.60 4.17
C LEU A 19 -6.73 -12.58 3.28
N PRO A 20 -7.30 -13.63 3.88
CA PRO A 20 -8.21 -14.54 3.19
C PRO A 20 -9.63 -13.95 3.06
N PRO A 21 -10.49 -14.52 2.18
CA PRO A 21 -11.85 -14.02 1.94
C PRO A 21 -12.76 -13.98 3.18
N ASP A 22 -12.52 -14.81 4.19
CA ASP A 22 -13.27 -14.84 5.45
C ASP A 22 -12.99 -13.61 6.34
N ALA A 23 -11.91 -12.85 6.07
CA ALA A 23 -11.63 -11.57 6.72
C ALA A 23 -12.47 -10.40 6.17
N ALA A 24 -13.38 -10.62 5.22
CA ALA A 24 -14.13 -9.58 4.51
C ALA A 24 -14.87 -8.61 5.44
N GLU A 25 -15.50 -9.13 6.50
CA GLU A 25 -16.24 -8.28 7.46
C GLU A 25 -15.30 -7.36 8.26
N ARG A 26 -14.11 -7.86 8.63
CA ARG A 26 -13.09 -7.05 9.32
C ARG A 26 -12.54 -5.95 8.42
N VAL A 27 -12.29 -6.27 7.15
CA VAL A 27 -11.84 -5.29 6.14
C VAL A 27 -12.93 -4.24 5.91
N LEU A 28 -14.18 -4.67 5.78
CA LEU A 28 -15.31 -3.75 5.67
C LEU A 28 -15.41 -2.82 6.88
N ALA A 29 -15.31 -3.35 8.10
CA ALA A 29 -15.36 -2.57 9.33
C ALA A 29 -14.27 -1.48 9.35
N TYR A 30 -13.03 -1.80 8.94
CA TYR A 30 -11.96 -0.83 8.78
C TYR A 30 -12.33 0.29 7.80
N HIS A 31 -12.86 -0.05 6.63
CA HIS A 31 -13.21 0.94 5.62
C HIS A 31 -14.43 1.79 6.00
N VAL A 32 -15.40 1.21 6.69
CA VAL A 32 -16.56 1.95 7.22
C VAL A 32 -16.10 2.96 8.29
N ALA A 33 -15.28 2.52 9.25
CA ALA A 33 -14.77 3.39 10.31
C ALA A 33 -13.90 4.54 9.82
N ASN A 34 -13.28 4.39 8.63
CA ASN A 34 -12.38 5.39 8.04
C ASN A 34 -12.96 6.04 6.78
N LYS A 35 -14.27 5.93 6.53
CA LYS A 35 -14.91 6.43 5.32
C LYS A 35 -14.66 7.94 5.12
N ASP A 36 -14.90 8.73 6.15
CA ASP A 36 -14.79 10.18 6.09
C ASP A 36 -13.32 10.65 6.10
N HIS A 37 -12.45 9.87 6.72
CA HIS A 37 -11.02 10.15 6.77
C HIS A 37 -10.28 9.84 5.46
N LEU A 38 -10.49 8.65 4.90
CA LEU A 38 -9.81 8.20 3.68
C LEU A 38 -10.53 8.58 2.38
N GLY A 39 -11.85 8.82 2.44
CA GLY A 39 -12.65 9.16 1.26
C GLY A 39 -12.12 10.34 0.46
N PRO A 40 -11.83 11.49 1.10
CA PRO A 40 -11.37 12.71 0.41
C PRO A 40 -10.04 12.54 -0.35
N VAL A 41 -9.22 11.56 0.02
CA VAL A 41 -7.90 11.31 -0.59
C VAL A 41 -7.83 10.00 -1.39
N SER A 42 -8.97 9.35 -1.59
CA SER A 42 -9.07 8.07 -2.29
C SER A 42 -9.76 8.22 -3.65
N PRO A 43 -9.43 7.39 -4.65
CA PRO A 43 -10.21 7.27 -5.87
C PRO A 43 -11.67 6.93 -5.59
N ALA A 44 -12.54 7.24 -6.56
CA ALA A 44 -13.95 6.89 -6.49
C ALA A 44 -14.11 5.37 -6.27
N ARG A 45 -15.00 5.00 -5.36
CA ARG A 45 -15.27 3.62 -4.98
C ARG A 45 -16.55 3.13 -5.67
N PRO A 46 -16.61 1.85 -6.10
CA PRO A 46 -17.86 1.31 -6.65
C PRO A 46 -18.96 1.30 -5.58
N ALA A 47 -20.22 1.35 -5.99
CA ALA A 47 -21.36 1.37 -5.07
C ALA A 47 -21.37 0.16 -4.10
N THR A 48 -20.85 -0.98 -4.55
CA THR A 48 -20.74 -2.22 -3.77
C THR A 48 -19.59 -2.24 -2.76
N PHE A 49 -18.69 -1.25 -2.78
CA PHE A 49 -17.47 -1.23 -1.96
C PHE A 49 -17.74 -1.45 -0.46
N PHE A 50 -18.84 -0.90 0.05
CA PHE A 50 -19.23 -1.03 1.45
C PHE A 50 -20.14 -2.25 1.69
N SER A 51 -19.80 -3.39 1.08
CA SER A 51 -20.51 -4.65 1.31
C SER A 51 -19.54 -5.80 1.62
N PRO A 52 -19.92 -6.79 2.45
CA PRO A 52 -19.10 -7.97 2.70
C PRO A 52 -18.84 -8.78 1.43
N ALA A 53 -19.81 -8.86 0.52
CA ALA A 53 -19.69 -9.60 -0.73
C ALA A 53 -18.58 -9.04 -1.62
N TYR A 54 -18.51 -7.71 -1.76
CA TYR A 54 -17.42 -7.06 -2.47
C TYR A 54 -16.05 -7.47 -1.89
N TRP A 55 -15.89 -7.41 -0.57
CA TRP A 55 -14.63 -7.71 0.06
C TRP A 55 -14.25 -9.18 0.02
N ARG A 56 -15.22 -10.11 0.09
CA ARG A 56 -14.92 -11.54 -0.15
C ARG A 56 -14.34 -11.78 -1.53
N THR A 57 -14.98 -11.24 -2.56
CA THR A 57 -14.48 -11.33 -3.94
C THR A 57 -13.14 -10.63 -4.11
N ARG A 58 -12.98 -9.43 -3.56
CA ARG A 58 -11.74 -8.66 -3.67
C ARG A 58 -10.56 -9.33 -2.98
N LEU A 59 -10.75 -9.89 -1.79
CA LEU A 59 -9.70 -10.61 -1.07
C LEU A 59 -9.29 -11.91 -1.78
N ALA A 60 -10.24 -12.62 -2.39
CA ALA A 60 -9.92 -13.76 -3.25
C ALA A 60 -9.08 -13.32 -4.45
N GLN A 61 -9.48 -12.22 -5.10
CA GLN A 61 -8.74 -11.67 -6.24
C GLN A 61 -7.35 -11.15 -5.83
N ASP A 62 -7.21 -10.49 -4.66
CA ASP A 62 -5.90 -10.01 -4.16
C ASP A 62 -4.89 -11.16 -4.03
N ARG A 63 -5.35 -12.37 -3.66
CA ARG A 63 -4.50 -13.57 -3.59
C ARG A 63 -4.06 -14.06 -4.98
N GLU A 64 -4.97 -14.05 -5.94
CA GLU A 64 -4.64 -14.39 -7.33
C GLU A 64 -3.76 -13.32 -7.97
N ASP A 65 -4.06 -12.04 -7.74
CA ASP A 65 -3.23 -10.92 -8.22
C ASP A 65 -1.78 -11.05 -7.73
N PHE A 66 -1.59 -11.44 -6.44
CA PHE A 66 -0.24 -11.70 -5.91
C PHE A 66 0.39 -12.94 -6.53
N ARG A 67 -0.38 -14.01 -6.75
CA ARG A 67 0.10 -15.25 -7.36
C ARG A 67 0.64 -15.01 -8.77
N TYR A 68 -0.03 -14.14 -9.53
CA TYR A 68 0.30 -13.83 -10.92
C TYR A 68 1.12 -12.55 -11.09
N ASP A 69 1.65 -12.01 -10.00
CA ASP A 69 2.54 -10.84 -10.03
C ASP A 69 1.88 -9.58 -10.62
N VAL A 70 0.57 -9.42 -10.43
CA VAL A 70 -0.23 -8.29 -10.90
C VAL A 70 -0.25 -7.16 -9.87
N SER A 71 -0.50 -7.52 -8.63
CA SER A 71 -0.51 -6.59 -7.48
C SER A 71 -0.32 -7.35 -6.17
N LEU A 72 0.10 -6.65 -5.12
CA LEU A 72 0.16 -7.16 -3.75
C LEU A 72 -0.52 -6.18 -2.80
N ARG A 73 -1.60 -6.61 -2.16
CA ARG A 73 -2.23 -5.84 -1.08
C ARG A 73 -2.04 -6.54 0.25
N VAL A 74 -1.55 -5.79 1.23
CA VAL A 74 -1.42 -6.25 2.61
C VAL A 74 -2.23 -5.36 3.54
N PHE A 75 -2.72 -5.96 4.63
CA PHE A 75 -3.38 -5.26 5.71
C PHE A 75 -2.49 -5.23 6.95
N LEU A 76 -2.55 -4.13 7.69
CA LEU A 76 -1.74 -3.88 8.87
C LEU A 76 -2.54 -4.26 10.12
N LEU A 77 -2.01 -5.19 10.89
CA LEU A 77 -2.59 -5.65 12.16
C LEU A 77 -1.59 -5.39 13.29
N PRO A 78 -2.01 -4.76 14.41
CA PRO A 78 -1.14 -4.59 15.57
C PRO A 78 -0.81 -5.95 16.20
N LYS A 79 0.42 -6.08 16.68
CA LYS A 79 0.84 -7.23 17.50
C LYS A 79 0.17 -7.20 18.89
N GLY A 80 0.29 -8.33 19.58
CA GLY A 80 -0.22 -8.47 20.96
C GLY A 80 -1.64 -9.04 21.05
N GLN A 81 -2.25 -9.39 19.91
CA GLN A 81 -3.55 -10.07 19.86
C GLN A 81 -3.50 -11.26 18.88
N PRO A 82 -4.34 -12.28 19.06
CA PRO A 82 -4.49 -13.34 18.07
C PRO A 82 -4.84 -12.75 16.70
N LEU A 83 -4.19 -13.21 15.63
CA LEU A 83 -4.35 -12.65 14.28
C LEU A 83 -5.80 -12.64 13.78
N ALA A 84 -6.59 -13.64 14.18
CA ALA A 84 -8.01 -13.72 13.81
C ALA A 84 -8.87 -12.61 14.45
N LEU A 85 -8.45 -12.05 15.58
CA LEU A 85 -9.16 -11.05 16.37
C LEU A 85 -8.56 -9.65 16.25
N ALA A 86 -7.29 -9.54 15.83
CA ALA A 86 -6.59 -8.28 15.73
C ALA A 86 -7.32 -7.32 14.77
N PRO A 87 -7.56 -6.05 15.16
CA PRO A 87 -8.21 -5.10 14.28
C PRO A 87 -7.31 -4.78 13.08
N ILE A 88 -7.93 -4.49 11.95
CA ILE A 88 -7.22 -3.92 10.80
C ILE A 88 -7.09 -2.42 11.06
N ILE A 89 -5.86 -1.93 11.06
CA ILE A 89 -5.56 -0.51 11.30
C ILE A 89 -5.02 0.23 10.07
N GLY A 90 -4.77 -0.48 8.99
CA GLY A 90 -4.28 0.11 7.75
C GLY A 90 -4.11 -0.91 6.64
N ASN A 91 -3.69 -0.42 5.49
CA ASN A 91 -3.33 -1.25 4.35
C ASN A 91 -2.19 -0.62 3.55
N ALA A 92 -1.45 -1.45 2.82
CA ALA A 92 -0.51 -1.04 1.79
C ALA A 92 -0.70 -1.90 0.54
N THR A 93 -0.47 -1.34 -0.63
CA THR A 93 -0.66 -2.02 -1.91
C THR A 93 0.47 -1.66 -2.86
N LEU A 94 1.08 -2.68 -3.48
CA LEU A 94 1.86 -2.53 -4.70
C LEU A 94 0.91 -2.86 -5.85
N ALA A 95 0.51 -1.85 -6.61
CA ALA A 95 -0.38 -2.00 -7.75
C ALA A 95 0.41 -1.89 -9.06
N HIS A 96 -0.19 -2.37 -10.15
CA HIS A 96 0.38 -2.26 -11.49
C HIS A 96 1.85 -2.70 -11.52
N ILE A 97 2.15 -3.91 -11.06
CA ILE A 97 3.49 -4.47 -11.13
C ILE A 97 3.89 -4.58 -12.60
N ARG A 98 4.94 -3.88 -12.97
CA ARG A 98 5.48 -3.82 -14.33
C ARG A 98 6.85 -4.46 -14.35
N ARG A 99 6.97 -5.57 -15.06
CA ARG A 99 8.23 -6.29 -15.26
C ARG A 99 9.00 -5.74 -16.46
N GLY A 100 9.91 -6.51 -17.00
CA GLY A 100 10.81 -6.10 -18.09
C GLY A 100 11.81 -5.04 -17.65
N PRO A 101 12.16 -4.08 -18.49
CA PRO A 101 13.19 -3.07 -18.18
C PRO A 101 12.85 -2.14 -17.03
N LEU A 102 11.56 -1.99 -16.65
CA LEU A 102 11.12 -1.04 -15.63
C LEU A 102 11.19 -1.60 -14.22
N GLN A 103 10.83 -2.87 -14.01
CA GLN A 103 10.77 -3.55 -12.69
C GLN A 103 10.16 -2.64 -11.59
N ALA A 104 8.94 -2.13 -11.80
CA ALA A 104 8.34 -1.12 -10.95
C ALA A 104 6.92 -1.48 -10.48
N ALA A 105 6.48 -0.84 -9.40
CA ALA A 105 5.09 -0.86 -8.94
C ALA A 105 4.67 0.48 -8.37
N ASP A 106 3.35 0.71 -8.31
CA ASP A 106 2.75 1.89 -7.69
C ASP A 106 2.38 1.56 -6.25
N LEU A 107 2.94 2.31 -5.29
CA LEU A 107 2.70 2.15 -3.87
C LEU A 107 1.55 3.05 -3.41
N GLY A 108 0.48 2.42 -2.92
CA GLY A 108 -0.63 3.08 -2.24
C GLY A 108 -0.76 2.61 -0.79
N TYR A 109 -1.26 3.44 0.11
CA TYR A 109 -1.46 3.09 1.51
C TYR A 109 -2.51 3.93 2.20
N GLY A 110 -3.03 3.42 3.31
CA GLY A 110 -3.97 4.11 4.19
C GLY A 110 -3.85 3.63 5.63
N LEU A 111 -4.04 4.53 6.58
CA LEU A 111 -4.00 4.25 8.01
C LEU A 111 -5.28 4.75 8.69
N ASP A 112 -5.76 4.02 9.67
CA ASP A 112 -6.83 4.46 10.55
C ASP A 112 -6.41 5.73 11.29
N HIS A 113 -7.27 6.76 11.27
CA HIS A 113 -6.99 8.07 11.86
C HIS A 113 -6.57 8.01 13.34
N ARG A 114 -7.08 7.01 14.09
CA ARG A 114 -6.74 6.78 15.51
C ARG A 114 -5.31 6.28 15.72
N HIS A 115 -4.67 5.84 14.67
CA HIS A 115 -3.32 5.27 14.67
C HIS A 115 -2.27 6.18 14.01
N GLU A 116 -2.68 7.35 13.53
CA GLU A 116 -1.76 8.35 12.96
C GLU A 116 -0.80 8.94 14.01
N GLY A 117 0.27 9.57 13.54
CA GLY A 117 1.26 10.24 14.40
C GLY A 117 2.18 9.32 15.20
N LYS A 118 1.96 8.00 15.18
CA LYS A 118 2.70 7.00 15.98
C LYS A 118 3.84 6.31 15.21
N GLY A 119 4.14 6.73 13.99
CA GLY A 119 5.18 6.13 13.14
C GLY A 119 4.83 4.77 12.51
N LEU A 120 3.63 4.23 12.77
CA LEU A 120 3.23 2.88 12.34
C LEU A 120 3.24 2.72 10.82
N MET A 121 2.74 3.71 10.05
CA MET A 121 2.78 3.62 8.59
C MET A 121 4.21 3.66 8.05
N THR A 122 5.09 4.48 8.61
CA THR A 122 6.50 4.52 8.20
C THR A 122 7.20 3.18 8.48
N GLU A 123 6.92 2.56 9.64
CA GLU A 123 7.43 1.23 10.00
C GLU A 123 6.96 0.15 9.02
N ALA A 124 5.65 0.11 8.75
CA ALA A 124 5.05 -0.85 7.84
C ALA A 124 5.60 -0.71 6.42
N LEU A 125 5.63 0.51 5.90
CA LEU A 125 6.08 0.75 4.52
C LEU A 125 7.58 0.54 4.34
N ARG A 126 8.41 0.77 5.36
CA ARG A 126 9.83 0.42 5.29
C ARG A 126 10.01 -1.07 5.01
N ALA A 127 9.41 -1.93 5.84
CA ALA A 127 9.47 -3.37 5.65
C ALA A 127 8.84 -3.82 4.31
N PHE A 128 7.77 -3.15 3.88
CA PHE A 128 7.09 -3.47 2.64
C PHE A 128 7.90 -3.06 1.39
N CYS A 129 8.58 -1.91 1.42
CA CYS A 129 9.50 -1.49 0.36
C CYS A 129 10.72 -2.41 0.29
N ASP A 130 11.31 -2.77 1.45
CA ASP A 130 12.44 -3.69 1.51
C ASP A 130 12.05 -5.06 0.92
N PHE A 131 10.85 -5.56 1.22
CA PHE A 131 10.31 -6.79 0.63
C PHE A 131 10.13 -6.67 -0.89
N ALA A 132 9.59 -5.54 -1.35
CA ALA A 132 9.40 -5.30 -2.78
C ALA A 132 10.72 -5.34 -3.55
N PHE A 133 11.78 -4.79 -2.98
CA PHE A 133 13.10 -4.80 -3.61
C PHE A 133 13.80 -6.16 -3.49
N SER A 134 13.87 -6.73 -2.27
CA SER A 134 14.69 -7.92 -2.00
C SER A 134 14.02 -9.23 -2.43
N ALA A 135 12.71 -9.40 -2.16
CA ALA A 135 12.00 -10.65 -2.42
C ALA A 135 11.23 -10.65 -3.75
N MET A 136 10.67 -9.50 -4.16
CA MET A 136 9.97 -9.40 -5.43
C MET A 136 10.87 -8.96 -6.59
N GLY A 137 12.11 -8.51 -6.31
CA GLY A 137 13.06 -8.07 -7.34
C GLY A 137 12.61 -6.82 -8.08
N LEU A 138 11.80 -5.98 -7.46
CA LEU A 138 11.45 -4.68 -8.05
C LEU A 138 12.65 -3.73 -7.93
N HIS A 139 12.79 -2.85 -8.90
CA HIS A 139 13.84 -1.82 -8.92
C HIS A 139 13.32 -0.46 -8.47
N ARG A 140 12.02 -0.20 -8.70
CA ARG A 140 11.44 1.13 -8.50
C ARG A 140 10.04 1.06 -7.89
N LEU A 141 9.78 1.88 -6.89
CA LEU A 141 8.45 2.12 -6.35
C LEU A 141 8.05 3.56 -6.64
N GLN A 142 6.85 3.76 -7.16
CA GLN A 142 6.26 5.07 -7.41
C GLN A 142 5.16 5.31 -6.39
N ALA A 143 5.09 6.50 -5.80
CA ALA A 143 4.03 6.88 -4.87
C ALA A 143 3.66 8.33 -5.10
N ASN A 144 2.36 8.58 -5.24
CA ASN A 144 1.86 9.89 -5.56
C ASN A 144 0.95 10.38 -4.43
N HIS A 145 0.94 11.69 -4.20
CA HIS A 145 0.06 12.27 -3.20
C HIS A 145 -0.52 13.60 -3.68
N LEU A 146 -1.70 13.94 -3.19
CA LEU A 146 -2.27 15.28 -3.37
C LEU A 146 -1.32 16.33 -2.79
N PRO A 147 -1.12 17.48 -3.43
CA PRO A 147 -0.19 18.52 -2.94
C PRO A 147 -0.46 18.94 -1.50
N GLU A 148 -1.71 18.99 -1.08
CA GLU A 148 -2.14 19.34 0.28
C GLU A 148 -2.02 18.17 1.27
N ASN A 149 -1.78 16.94 0.84
CA ASN A 149 -1.62 15.79 1.74
C ASN A 149 -0.22 15.74 2.36
N LEU A 150 0.04 16.71 3.26
CA LEU A 150 1.33 16.85 3.94
C LEU A 150 1.71 15.63 4.79
N ARG A 151 0.72 14.85 5.27
CA ARG A 151 0.98 13.62 6.01
C ARG A 151 1.62 12.57 5.12
N SER A 152 1.04 12.34 3.92
CA SER A 152 1.61 11.41 2.95
C SER A 152 3.00 11.88 2.51
N ALA A 153 3.18 13.15 2.17
CA ALA A 153 4.48 13.75 1.83
C ALA A 153 5.54 13.48 2.92
N ALA A 154 5.18 13.65 4.20
CA ALA A 154 6.08 13.41 5.32
C ALA A 154 6.45 11.92 5.48
N VAL A 155 5.52 11.00 5.25
CA VAL A 155 5.80 9.54 5.26
C VAL A 155 6.77 9.19 4.14
N LEU A 156 6.49 9.60 2.90
CA LEU A 156 7.32 9.31 1.74
C LEU A 156 8.75 9.86 1.91
N ARG A 157 8.89 11.10 2.40
CA ARG A 157 10.19 11.68 2.69
C ARG A 157 11.00 10.87 3.72
N ARG A 158 10.36 10.39 4.80
CA ARG A 158 11.04 9.56 5.83
C ARG A 158 11.49 8.20 5.30
N LEU A 159 10.83 7.70 4.26
CA LEU A 159 11.18 6.46 3.56
C LEU A 159 12.26 6.67 2.48
N GLY A 160 12.63 7.92 2.18
CA GLY A 160 13.63 8.23 1.17
C GLY A 160 13.06 8.38 -0.25
N PHE A 161 11.74 8.50 -0.40
CA PHE A 161 11.15 8.84 -1.70
C PHE A 161 11.57 10.26 -2.11
N ILE A 162 11.93 10.41 -3.37
CA ILE A 162 12.33 11.66 -3.99
C ILE A 162 11.22 12.17 -4.91
N PRO A 163 10.78 13.43 -4.80
CA PRO A 163 9.87 14.04 -5.77
C PRO A 163 10.50 14.11 -7.15
N GLU A 164 9.76 13.71 -8.18
CA GLU A 164 10.22 13.72 -9.57
C GLU A 164 9.41 14.64 -10.48
N GLY A 165 8.24 15.09 -10.00
CA GLY A 165 7.42 15.96 -10.81
C GLY A 165 6.09 16.33 -10.16
N TYR A 166 5.37 17.16 -10.90
CA TYR A 166 4.01 17.59 -10.60
C TYR A 166 3.12 17.28 -11.80
N ALA A 167 2.09 16.48 -11.59
CA ALA A 167 1.16 16.09 -12.63
C ALA A 167 -0.19 16.77 -12.39
N ARG A 168 -0.64 17.58 -13.38
CA ARG A 168 -1.96 18.24 -13.34
C ARG A 168 -3.04 17.25 -13.74
N ASP A 169 -4.21 17.35 -13.09
CA ASP A 169 -5.39 16.52 -13.39
C ASP A 169 -5.06 15.03 -13.52
N PHE A 170 -4.25 14.51 -12.61
CA PHE A 170 -3.60 13.21 -12.74
C PHE A 170 -4.54 12.05 -12.38
N LEU A 171 -5.26 12.15 -11.26
CA LEU A 171 -6.17 11.10 -10.79
C LEU A 171 -7.55 11.65 -10.47
N LEU A 172 -8.58 10.84 -10.75
CA LEU A 172 -9.95 11.12 -10.37
C LEU A 172 -10.16 10.75 -8.89
N ILE A 173 -10.04 11.74 -8.00
CA ILE A 173 -10.20 11.58 -6.56
C ILE A 173 -11.55 12.18 -6.15
N ASN A 174 -12.38 11.37 -5.51
CA ASN A 174 -13.70 11.78 -5.02
C ASN A 174 -14.51 12.58 -6.08
N GLY A 175 -14.52 12.09 -7.33
CA GLY A 175 -15.27 12.67 -8.45
C GLY A 175 -14.66 13.91 -9.08
N LYS A 176 -13.44 14.32 -8.72
CA LYS A 176 -12.71 15.44 -9.31
C LYS A 176 -11.33 15.03 -9.77
N TRP A 177 -10.91 15.48 -10.94
CA TRP A 177 -9.53 15.38 -11.38
C TRP A 177 -8.65 16.22 -10.45
N ARG A 178 -7.57 15.63 -9.95
CA ARG A 178 -6.71 16.27 -8.95
C ARG A 178 -5.26 16.16 -9.34
N ASP A 179 -4.54 17.23 -9.08
CA ASP A 179 -3.09 17.29 -9.23
C ASP A 179 -2.40 16.39 -8.21
N HIS A 180 -1.23 15.88 -8.58
CA HIS A 180 -0.41 15.05 -7.69
C HIS A 180 1.07 15.41 -7.78
N VAL A 181 1.75 15.30 -6.65
CA VAL A 181 3.21 15.25 -6.59
C VAL A 181 3.64 13.80 -6.84
N LEU A 182 4.45 13.59 -7.85
CA LEU A 182 4.99 12.29 -8.23
C LEU A 182 6.28 12.04 -7.46
N ASN A 183 6.38 10.88 -6.81
CA ASN A 183 7.57 10.51 -6.03
C ASN A 183 8.02 9.11 -6.40
N SER A 184 9.31 8.84 -6.23
CA SER A 184 9.87 7.51 -6.42
C SER A 184 10.89 7.14 -5.34
N LEU A 185 10.98 5.84 -5.10
CA LEU A 185 12.05 5.20 -4.35
C LEU A 185 12.68 4.14 -5.24
N VAL A 186 13.99 4.21 -5.42
CA VAL A 186 14.76 3.26 -6.23
C VAL A 186 15.51 2.33 -5.30
N ALA A 187 15.55 1.05 -5.66
CA ALA A 187 16.31 0.04 -4.92
C ALA A 187 17.77 0.49 -4.69
N PRO A 188 18.40 0.12 -3.56
CA PRO A 188 19.81 0.33 -3.36
C PRO A 188 20.60 -0.18 -4.58
N ALA A 189 21.64 0.57 -4.99
CA ALA A 189 22.43 0.19 -6.15
C ALA A 189 23.15 -1.12 -5.90
N GLU A 190 22.97 -2.08 -6.80
CA GLU A 190 23.95 -3.15 -6.94
C GLU A 190 25.24 -2.58 -7.55
N PRO A 191 26.43 -2.99 -7.03
CA PRO A 191 27.70 -2.55 -7.62
C PRO A 191 27.75 -2.89 -9.13
N GLY A 192 27.94 -1.87 -9.95
CA GLY A 192 28.12 -2.02 -11.41
C GLY A 192 26.86 -1.84 -12.27
N LEU A 193 25.65 -1.69 -11.71
CA LEU A 193 24.41 -1.53 -12.49
C LEU A 193 23.94 -0.07 -12.65
N ARG A 194 24.57 0.91 -12.02
CA ARG A 194 24.31 2.32 -12.33
C ARG A 194 25.24 2.78 -13.42
N GLY A 195 24.64 3.23 -14.54
CA GLY A 195 25.40 4.05 -15.49
C GLY A 195 25.90 5.29 -14.74
N GLY A 196 27.19 5.56 -14.82
CA GLY A 196 27.74 6.83 -14.38
C GLY A 196 27.11 8.01 -15.13
N PRO A 197 27.31 9.25 -14.66
CA PRO A 197 26.88 10.44 -15.38
C PRO A 197 27.51 10.51 -16.75
#